data_49ad6c38c33eb29206bbad4febec9c9b
#
_entry.id   49ad6c38c33eb29206bbad4febec9c9b
#
_cell.length_a   1.000
_cell.length_b   1.000
_cell.length_c   1.000
_cell.angle_alpha   90.00
_cell.angle_beta   90.00
_cell.angle_gamma   90.00
#
_symmetry.space_group_name_H-M   'P 1'
#
loop_
_entity.id
_entity.type
_entity.pdbx_description
1 polymer ?
#
loop_
_entity_poly.entity_id
_entity_poly.type
_entity_poly.pdbx_seq_one_letter_code
_entity_poly.pdbx_strand_id
1 'polypeptide(L)'
;MPVPCLPLRVRHVVLCGMTGKMLFFIKSDVAKIFFAIFAIWNYNIYMAKTHNNITESEVLARLAAQGMDNKKGIDIVILDLRGIATAPTNFFVICSGNVPSHVSAISDGVFETIKKATGYNPHKVEGYDNAEWILMDYFDIVVHIFLKDKREHYRLEQLWADGIATRYESAQ
;
A
#
# COMPACT_ATOMS: atom_id res chain seq x y z
N MET A 1 19.06 43.51 -19.28
CA MET A 1 18.06 44.54 -18.93
C MET A 1 16.91 43.82 -18.24
N PRO A 2 16.67 44.02 -16.95
CA PRO A 2 15.56 43.39 -16.25
C PRO A 2 14.31 44.24 -16.41
N VAL A 3 13.20 43.59 -16.70
CA VAL A 3 11.86 44.17 -16.86
C VAL A 3 11.26 44.42 -15.46
N PRO A 4 10.72 45.60 -15.17
CA PRO A 4 10.17 45.91 -13.86
C PRO A 4 8.79 45.26 -13.68
N CYS A 5 8.62 44.49 -12.61
CA CYS A 5 7.31 44.03 -12.13
C CYS A 5 6.50 45.21 -11.61
N LEU A 6 5.35 45.47 -12.21
CA LEU A 6 4.34 46.41 -11.71
C LEU A 6 3.63 45.78 -10.50
N PRO A 7 3.46 46.46 -9.37
CA PRO A 7 2.69 45.98 -8.25
C PRO A 7 1.18 46.15 -8.51
N LEU A 8 0.48 45.07 -8.65
CA LEU A 8 -0.99 45.07 -8.56
C LEU A 8 -1.39 45.41 -7.13
N ARG A 9 -1.83 46.64 -6.94
CA ARG A 9 -2.34 47.18 -5.67
C ARG A 9 -3.77 46.68 -5.45
N VAL A 10 -3.92 45.50 -4.87
CA VAL A 10 -5.20 45.08 -4.27
C VAL A 10 -5.21 45.58 -2.83
N ARG A 11 -6.16 46.46 -2.52
CA ARG A 11 -6.32 47.09 -1.21
C ARG A 11 -6.53 45.98 -0.15
N HIS A 12 -5.65 46.00 0.86
CA HIS A 12 -5.71 45.18 2.10
C HIS A 12 -5.21 43.73 2.09
N VAL A 13 -4.11 43.43 1.39
CA VAL A 13 -3.30 42.26 1.71
C VAL A 13 -1.86 42.68 1.85
N VAL A 14 -1.34 42.70 3.04
CA VAL A 14 0.10 42.86 3.32
C VAL A 14 0.69 41.47 3.43
N LEU A 15 1.45 41.04 2.40
CA LEU A 15 2.31 39.86 2.47
C LEU A 15 3.62 40.25 3.14
N CYS A 16 3.79 39.93 4.40
CA CYS A 16 5.08 40.01 5.07
C CYS A 16 5.64 38.60 5.20
N GLY A 17 6.91 38.43 4.80
CA GLY A 17 7.58 37.17 4.55
C GLY A 17 7.72 36.24 5.78
N MET A 18 7.81 34.99 5.41
CA MET A 18 8.48 33.84 6.06
C MET A 18 8.77 33.92 7.55
N THR A 19 7.87 33.38 8.35
CA THR A 19 8.07 32.45 9.47
C THR A 19 6.75 32.24 10.21
N GLY A 20 6.18 31.10 10.09
CA GLY A 20 5.32 30.34 10.98
C GLY A 20 4.46 31.04 12.04
N LYS A 21 3.50 31.92 11.68
CA LYS A 21 2.25 32.16 12.39
C LYS A 21 1.40 33.14 11.58
N MET A 22 0.54 32.63 10.73
CA MET A 22 -0.40 33.41 9.95
C MET A 22 -1.64 33.67 10.80
N LEU A 23 -1.66 34.80 11.54
CA LEU A 23 -2.88 35.35 12.16
C LEU A 23 -3.65 36.11 11.07
N PHE A 24 -4.61 35.44 10.43
CA PHE A 24 -5.50 36.06 9.46
C PHE A 24 -6.67 36.76 10.16
N PHE A 25 -6.68 38.08 10.12
CA PHE A 25 -7.87 38.89 10.43
C PHE A 25 -8.66 39.10 9.13
N ILE A 26 -9.55 38.17 8.82
CA ILE A 26 -10.36 38.21 7.58
C ILE A 26 -11.68 38.90 7.88
N LYS A 27 -11.86 40.13 7.38
CA LYS A 27 -13.05 40.96 7.55
C LYS A 27 -14.09 40.83 6.42
N SER A 28 -13.91 39.96 5.44
CA SER A 28 -14.89 39.78 4.36
C SER A 28 -15.30 38.31 4.19
N ASP A 29 -16.58 38.06 3.94
CA ASP A 29 -17.13 36.71 3.73
C ASP A 29 -16.55 36.02 2.49
N VAL A 30 -16.13 36.78 1.50
CA VAL A 30 -15.46 36.29 0.28
C VAL A 30 -14.15 35.60 0.60
N ALA A 31 -13.35 36.12 1.53
CA ALA A 31 -12.08 35.51 1.93
C ALA A 31 -12.28 34.21 2.73
N LYS A 32 -13.36 34.09 3.49
CA LYS A 32 -13.72 32.84 4.18
C LYS A 32 -14.11 31.74 3.15
N ILE A 33 -14.83 32.11 2.11
CA ILE A 33 -15.19 31.19 1.03
C ILE A 33 -13.96 30.73 0.27
N PHE A 34 -13.04 31.65 -0.06
CA PHE A 34 -11.76 31.30 -0.71
C PHE A 34 -10.91 30.38 0.14
N PHE A 35 -10.84 30.62 1.45
CA PHE A 35 -10.09 29.77 2.39
C PHE A 35 -10.73 28.39 2.53
N ALA A 36 -12.08 28.32 2.57
CA ALA A 36 -12.81 27.07 2.60
C ALA A 36 -12.60 26.25 1.31
N ILE A 37 -12.67 26.89 0.13
CA ILE A 37 -12.44 26.25 -1.16
C ILE A 37 -10.95 25.77 -1.24
N PHE A 38 -9.99 26.57 -0.79
CA PHE A 38 -8.58 26.19 -0.76
C PHE A 38 -8.31 25.03 0.21
N ALA A 39 -8.96 25.02 1.37
CA ALA A 39 -8.87 23.92 2.33
C ALA A 39 -9.49 22.62 1.76
N ILE A 40 -10.65 22.70 1.11
CA ILE A 40 -11.30 21.57 0.45
C ILE A 40 -10.44 21.07 -0.71
N TRP A 41 -9.83 21.97 -1.49
CA TRP A 41 -8.96 21.62 -2.61
C TRP A 41 -7.69 20.91 -2.14
N ASN A 42 -7.02 21.43 -1.09
CA ASN A 42 -5.87 20.74 -0.46
C ASN A 42 -6.26 19.41 0.17
N TYR A 43 -7.42 19.32 0.83
CA TYR A 43 -7.94 18.08 1.38
C TYR A 43 -8.18 17.04 0.28
N ASN A 44 -8.78 17.44 -0.85
CA ASN A 44 -9.01 16.55 -1.99
C ASN A 44 -7.71 16.10 -2.65
N ILE A 45 -6.69 16.96 -2.77
CA ILE A 45 -5.36 16.59 -3.28
C ILE A 45 -4.65 15.64 -2.30
N TYR A 46 -4.74 15.90 -0.99
CA TYR A 46 -4.16 15.03 0.03
C TYR A 46 -4.84 13.65 0.04
N MET A 47 -6.17 13.63 -0.05
CA MET A 47 -6.93 12.39 -0.12
C MET A 47 -6.71 11.63 -1.43
N ALA A 48 -6.59 12.31 -2.57
CA ALA A 48 -6.28 11.69 -3.84
C ALA A 48 -4.86 11.06 -3.82
N LYS A 49 -3.89 11.73 -3.21
CA LYS A 49 -2.51 11.22 -3.11
C LYS A 49 -2.40 10.02 -2.15
N THR A 50 -3.11 10.06 -1.00
CA THR A 50 -3.20 8.93 -0.08
C THR A 50 -3.97 7.76 -0.69
N HIS A 51 -5.05 8.04 -1.43
CA HIS A 51 -5.85 7.00 -2.06
C HIS A 51 -5.07 6.26 -3.16
N ASN A 52 -4.27 6.98 -3.96
CA ASN A 52 -3.43 6.37 -4.99
C ASN A 52 -2.35 5.45 -4.40
N ASN A 53 -1.67 5.86 -3.31
CA ASN A 53 -0.66 5.02 -2.66
C ASN A 53 -1.26 3.78 -1.98
N ILE A 54 -2.46 3.89 -1.40
CA ILE A 54 -3.19 2.77 -0.79
C ILE A 54 -3.66 1.79 -1.87
N THR A 55 -4.12 2.31 -3.01
CA THR A 55 -4.61 1.50 -4.14
C THR A 55 -3.50 0.67 -4.80
N GLU A 56 -2.28 1.18 -4.92
CA GLU A 56 -1.16 0.45 -5.53
C GLU A 56 -0.76 -0.77 -4.70
N SER A 57 -0.53 -0.62 -3.40
CA SER A 57 -0.18 -1.74 -2.50
C SER A 57 -1.30 -2.78 -2.42
N GLU A 58 -2.57 -2.34 -2.36
CA GLU A 58 -3.71 -3.25 -2.34
C GLU A 58 -3.87 -4.00 -3.66
N VAL A 59 -3.71 -3.34 -4.80
CA VAL A 59 -3.72 -3.99 -6.12
C VAL A 59 -2.62 -5.03 -6.21
N LEU A 60 -1.42 -4.71 -5.72
CA LEU A 60 -0.29 -5.64 -5.72
C LEU A 60 -0.58 -6.87 -4.83
N ALA A 61 -1.18 -6.67 -3.65
CA ALA A 61 -1.60 -7.77 -2.77
C ALA A 61 -2.66 -8.67 -3.42
N ARG A 62 -3.63 -8.09 -4.13
CA ARG A 62 -4.64 -8.85 -4.89
C ARG A 62 -4.04 -9.62 -6.06
N LEU A 63 -3.07 -9.05 -6.78
CA LEU A 63 -2.33 -9.75 -7.85
C LEU A 63 -1.53 -10.92 -7.29
N ALA A 64 -0.90 -10.77 -6.12
CA ALA A 64 -0.22 -11.86 -5.45
C ALA A 64 -1.20 -12.99 -5.10
N ALA A 65 -2.35 -12.65 -4.50
CA ALA A 65 -3.40 -13.63 -4.17
C ALA A 65 -3.94 -14.34 -5.43
N GLN A 66 -4.14 -13.63 -6.53
CA GLN A 66 -4.52 -14.22 -7.82
C GLN A 66 -3.45 -15.17 -8.34
N GLY A 67 -2.16 -14.82 -8.22
CA GLY A 67 -1.05 -15.72 -8.58
C GLY A 67 -1.04 -17.01 -7.79
N MET A 68 -1.36 -16.93 -6.48
CA MET A 68 -1.54 -18.09 -5.61
C MET A 68 -2.72 -18.95 -6.05
N ASP A 69 -3.86 -18.33 -6.36
CA ASP A 69 -5.08 -19.04 -6.78
C ASP A 69 -4.91 -19.75 -8.14
N ASN A 70 -4.19 -19.12 -9.09
CA ASN A 70 -3.86 -19.73 -10.38
C ASN A 70 -3.10 -21.07 -10.24
N LYS A 71 -2.34 -21.23 -9.15
CA LYS A 71 -1.61 -22.46 -8.82
C LYS A 71 -2.31 -23.29 -7.71
N LYS A 72 -3.58 -22.97 -7.41
CA LYS A 72 -4.39 -23.69 -6.40
C LYS A 72 -3.81 -23.61 -4.99
N GLY A 73 -3.28 -22.44 -4.61
CA GLY A 73 -2.91 -22.15 -3.23
C GLY A 73 -4.08 -22.34 -2.27
N ILE A 74 -3.81 -22.86 -1.09
CA ILE A 74 -4.83 -23.22 -0.11
C ILE A 74 -4.93 -22.12 0.94
N ASP A 75 -6.15 -21.77 1.36
CA ASP A 75 -6.43 -20.79 2.43
C ASP A 75 -5.67 -19.47 2.22
N ILE A 76 -5.92 -18.82 1.08
CA ILE A 76 -5.31 -17.55 0.74
C ILE A 76 -5.92 -16.45 1.61
N VAL A 77 -5.06 -15.73 2.33
CA VAL A 77 -5.41 -14.62 3.22
C VAL A 77 -4.58 -13.39 2.87
N ILE A 78 -5.24 -12.26 2.73
CA ILE A 78 -4.61 -10.93 2.66
C ILE A 78 -4.77 -10.28 4.02
N LEU A 79 -3.66 -9.95 4.67
CA LEU A 79 -3.62 -9.30 5.97
C LEU A 79 -3.18 -7.85 5.81
N ASP A 80 -4.07 -6.91 6.09
CA ASP A 80 -3.81 -5.47 6.02
C ASP A 80 -3.17 -5.02 7.34
N LEU A 81 -1.94 -4.55 7.25
CA LEU A 81 -1.12 -4.11 8.39
C LEU A 81 -0.96 -2.59 8.47
N ARG A 82 -1.57 -1.83 7.58
CA ARG A 82 -1.41 -0.35 7.48
C ARG A 82 -1.81 0.39 8.75
N GLY A 83 -2.67 -0.19 9.58
CA GLY A 83 -3.06 0.36 10.88
C GLY A 83 -2.05 0.13 12.00
N ILE A 84 -1.00 -0.67 11.78
CA ILE A 84 -0.03 -1.09 12.79
C ILE A 84 1.29 -0.34 12.57
N ALA A 85 1.62 0.58 13.47
CA ALA A 85 2.80 1.45 13.33
C ALA A 85 4.15 0.70 13.31
N THR A 86 4.20 -0.51 13.88
CA THR A 86 5.40 -1.36 13.95
C THR A 86 5.47 -2.39 12.82
N ALA A 87 4.48 -2.41 11.92
CA ALA A 87 4.48 -3.36 10.82
C ALA A 87 5.61 -3.07 9.81
N PRO A 88 6.30 -4.11 9.32
CA PRO A 88 7.41 -3.93 8.38
C PRO A 88 6.94 -3.59 6.96
N THR A 89 5.67 -3.80 6.64
CA THR A 89 5.08 -3.63 5.31
C THR A 89 3.58 -3.32 5.42
N ASN A 90 2.96 -2.92 4.32
CA ASN A 90 1.54 -2.60 4.26
C ASN A 90 0.64 -3.85 4.29
N PHE A 91 1.05 -4.93 3.62
CA PHE A 91 0.26 -6.15 3.53
C PHE A 91 1.11 -7.41 3.64
N PHE A 92 0.58 -8.43 4.31
CA PHE A 92 1.01 -9.80 4.09
C PHE A 92 -0.02 -10.53 3.23
N VAL A 93 0.47 -11.35 2.29
CA VAL A 93 -0.35 -12.26 1.49
C VAL A 93 0.12 -13.68 1.80
N ILE A 94 -0.76 -14.47 2.40
CA ILE A 94 -0.40 -15.75 3.00
C ILE A 94 -1.21 -16.87 2.35
N CYS A 95 -0.56 -17.98 2.00
CA CYS A 95 -1.26 -19.20 1.60
C CYS A 95 -0.49 -20.45 2.01
N SER A 96 -1.09 -21.62 1.77
CA SER A 96 -0.46 -22.91 1.99
C SER A 96 -0.38 -23.73 0.71
N GLY A 97 0.68 -24.55 0.62
CA GLY A 97 0.81 -25.65 -0.34
C GLY A 97 0.79 -27.00 0.38
N ASN A 98 0.42 -28.05 -0.36
CA ASN A 98 0.34 -29.41 0.19
C ASN A 98 1.69 -30.11 0.31
N VAL A 99 2.59 -29.81 -0.64
CA VAL A 99 3.93 -30.42 -0.75
C VAL A 99 4.95 -29.36 -1.17
N PRO A 100 6.25 -29.55 -0.93
CA PRO A 100 7.27 -28.56 -1.29
C PRO A 100 7.23 -28.11 -2.75
N SER A 101 7.04 -29.04 -3.69
CA SER A 101 6.93 -28.69 -5.12
C SER A 101 5.70 -27.82 -5.42
N HIS A 102 4.61 -27.97 -4.65
CA HIS A 102 3.43 -27.10 -4.77
C HIS A 102 3.73 -25.69 -4.23
N VAL A 103 4.44 -25.58 -3.11
CA VAL A 103 4.90 -24.30 -2.55
C VAL A 103 5.77 -23.53 -3.56
N SER A 104 6.73 -24.21 -4.21
CA SER A 104 7.55 -23.61 -5.28
C SER A 104 6.70 -23.19 -6.47
N ALA A 105 5.80 -24.03 -6.94
CA ALA A 105 4.91 -23.72 -8.08
C ALA A 105 4.00 -22.50 -7.78
N ILE A 106 3.54 -22.34 -6.53
CA ILE A 106 2.76 -21.17 -6.12
C ILE A 106 3.64 -19.91 -6.18
N SER A 107 4.88 -19.96 -5.69
CA SER A 107 5.80 -18.83 -5.74
C SER A 107 6.09 -18.38 -7.18
N ASP A 108 6.29 -19.34 -8.09
CA ASP A 108 6.45 -19.05 -9.51
C ASP A 108 5.20 -18.41 -10.11
N GLY A 109 4.00 -18.87 -9.72
CA GLY A 109 2.73 -18.28 -10.15
C GLY A 109 2.53 -16.84 -9.66
N VAL A 110 2.92 -16.53 -8.44
CA VAL A 110 2.93 -15.17 -7.90
C VAL A 110 3.90 -14.28 -8.69
N PHE A 111 5.13 -14.77 -8.88
CA PHE A 111 6.14 -14.05 -9.67
C PHE A 111 5.64 -13.73 -11.08
N GLU A 112 5.15 -14.74 -11.81
CA GLU A 112 4.64 -14.58 -13.17
C GLU A 112 3.49 -13.57 -13.23
N THR A 113 2.53 -13.66 -12.31
CA THR A 113 1.35 -12.81 -12.29
C THR A 113 1.71 -11.34 -12.03
N ILE A 114 2.51 -11.07 -11.00
CA ILE A 114 2.96 -9.71 -10.67
C ILE A 114 3.84 -9.16 -11.79
N LYS A 115 4.81 -9.93 -12.27
CA LYS A 115 5.71 -9.52 -13.34
C LYS A 115 4.97 -9.14 -14.61
N LYS A 116 3.98 -9.93 -15.01
CA LYS A 116 3.17 -9.68 -16.21
C LYS A 116 2.29 -8.43 -16.06
N ALA A 117 1.73 -8.19 -14.88
CA ALA A 117 0.81 -7.09 -14.65
C ALA A 117 1.51 -5.75 -14.41
N THR A 118 2.65 -5.74 -13.70
CA THR A 118 3.30 -4.52 -13.21
C THR A 118 4.74 -4.34 -13.73
N GLY A 119 5.37 -5.39 -14.22
CA GLY A 119 6.79 -5.39 -14.53
C GLY A 119 7.72 -5.53 -13.31
N TYR A 120 7.19 -5.54 -12.08
CA TYR A 120 7.99 -5.63 -10.87
C TYR A 120 8.57 -7.02 -10.64
N ASN A 121 9.79 -7.04 -10.08
CA ASN A 121 10.42 -8.23 -9.53
C ASN A 121 10.40 -8.14 -8.01
N PRO A 122 10.40 -9.28 -7.30
CA PRO A 122 10.62 -9.26 -5.86
C PRO A 122 12.01 -8.69 -5.57
N HIS A 123 12.11 -7.89 -4.52
CA HIS A 123 13.40 -7.39 -4.01
C HIS A 123 14.24 -8.55 -3.47
N LYS A 124 13.58 -9.48 -2.78
CA LYS A 124 14.20 -10.65 -2.18
C LYS A 124 13.26 -11.84 -2.21
N VAL A 125 13.83 -13.03 -2.44
CA VAL A 125 13.13 -14.32 -2.29
C VAL A 125 13.96 -15.18 -1.36
N GLU A 126 13.34 -15.74 -0.33
CA GLU A 126 13.97 -16.63 0.64
C GLU A 126 13.22 -17.96 0.77
N GLY A 127 13.93 -19.01 1.19
CA GLY A 127 13.33 -20.32 1.47
C GLY A 127 12.99 -21.17 0.25
N TYR A 128 13.40 -20.77 -0.95
CA TYR A 128 13.07 -21.47 -2.19
C TYR A 128 13.67 -22.89 -2.26
N ASP A 129 14.88 -23.07 -1.74
CA ASP A 129 15.61 -24.35 -1.82
C ASP A 129 14.91 -25.49 -1.08
N ASN A 130 14.38 -25.20 0.11
CA ASN A 130 13.67 -26.19 0.94
C ASN A 130 12.18 -26.23 0.64
N ALA A 131 11.62 -25.14 0.13
CA ALA A 131 10.20 -24.97 -0.18
C ALA A 131 9.25 -25.35 0.97
N GLU A 132 9.69 -25.20 2.22
CA GLU A 132 8.85 -25.35 3.42
C GLU A 132 8.11 -24.07 3.77
N TRP A 133 8.78 -22.94 3.53
CA TRP A 133 8.28 -21.59 3.68
C TRP A 133 9.05 -20.67 2.73
N ILE A 134 8.38 -20.20 1.68
CA ILE A 134 8.93 -19.23 0.73
C ILE A 134 8.40 -17.85 1.09
N LEU A 135 9.33 -16.89 1.19
CA LEU A 135 9.05 -15.47 1.40
C LEU A 135 9.45 -14.71 0.15
N MET A 136 8.55 -13.86 -0.36
CA MET A 136 8.84 -12.96 -1.48
C MET A 136 8.56 -11.52 -1.05
N ASP A 137 9.60 -10.68 -1.01
CA ASP A 137 9.52 -9.28 -0.59
C ASP A 137 9.37 -8.37 -1.81
N TYR A 138 8.29 -7.58 -1.82
CA TYR A 138 8.01 -6.55 -2.82
C TYR A 138 7.95 -5.14 -2.21
N PHE A 139 8.63 -4.89 -1.10
CA PHE A 139 8.63 -3.66 -0.28
C PHE A 139 7.29 -3.37 0.38
N ASP A 140 6.27 -3.02 -0.39
CA ASP A 140 4.94 -2.67 0.12
C ASP A 140 4.10 -3.87 0.53
N ILE A 141 4.44 -5.05 0.02
CA ILE A 141 3.83 -6.31 0.40
C ILE A 141 4.88 -7.39 0.60
N VAL A 142 4.61 -8.30 1.52
CA VAL A 142 5.38 -9.53 1.69
C VAL A 142 4.48 -10.73 1.50
N VAL A 143 4.89 -11.61 0.59
CA VAL A 143 4.18 -12.85 0.26
C VAL A 143 4.79 -13.99 1.05
N HIS A 144 3.94 -14.75 1.75
CA HIS A 144 4.31 -15.92 2.53
C HIS A 144 3.60 -17.17 2.01
N ILE A 145 4.36 -18.12 1.52
CA ILE A 145 3.84 -19.39 1.00
C ILE A 145 4.39 -20.50 1.87
N PHE A 146 3.52 -21.13 2.64
CA PHE A 146 3.89 -22.15 3.62
C PHE A 146 3.55 -23.55 3.14
N LEU A 147 4.34 -24.52 3.58
CA LEU A 147 3.86 -25.87 3.72
C LEU A 147 2.84 -25.89 4.87
N LYS A 148 1.73 -26.65 4.73
CA LYS A 148 0.60 -26.61 5.68
C LYS A 148 1.04 -26.74 7.15
N ASP A 149 1.89 -27.71 7.47
CA ASP A 149 2.37 -27.94 8.84
C ASP A 149 3.20 -26.77 9.38
N LYS A 150 3.94 -26.08 8.51
CA LYS A 150 4.75 -24.91 8.86
C LYS A 150 3.88 -23.71 9.17
N ARG A 151 2.80 -23.47 8.42
CA ARG A 151 1.85 -22.40 8.71
C ARG A 151 1.22 -22.57 10.09
N GLU A 152 0.79 -23.80 10.42
CA GLU A 152 0.24 -24.13 11.73
C GLU A 152 1.26 -23.96 12.87
N HIS A 153 2.53 -24.17 12.59
CA HIS A 153 3.62 -24.00 13.56
C HIS A 153 3.92 -22.50 13.82
N TYR A 154 4.11 -21.71 12.74
CA TYR A 154 4.52 -20.31 12.87
C TYR A 154 3.37 -19.37 13.21
N ARG A 155 2.15 -19.69 12.84
CA ARG A 155 0.91 -18.95 13.14
C ARG A 155 1.01 -17.45 12.88
N LEU A 156 1.52 -17.08 11.70
CA LEU A 156 1.82 -15.69 11.36
C LEU A 156 0.60 -14.77 11.50
N GLU A 157 -0.59 -15.24 11.15
CA GLU A 157 -1.83 -14.49 11.29
C GLU A 157 -2.19 -14.20 12.76
N GLN A 158 -1.81 -15.09 13.69
CA GLN A 158 -2.02 -14.86 15.12
C GLN A 158 -1.01 -13.87 15.69
N LEU A 159 0.21 -13.87 15.18
CA LEU A 159 1.25 -12.92 15.57
C LEU A 159 0.86 -11.48 15.18
N TRP A 160 0.14 -11.33 14.08
CA TRP A 160 -0.33 -10.05 13.55
C TRP A 160 -1.86 -9.92 13.65
N ALA A 161 -2.46 -10.42 14.73
CA ALA A 161 -3.91 -10.44 14.94
C ALA A 161 -4.55 -9.03 15.00
N ASP A 162 -3.76 -7.98 15.24
CA ASP A 162 -4.22 -6.58 15.19
C ASP A 162 -4.46 -6.09 13.74
N GLY A 163 -4.00 -6.82 12.73
CA GLY A 163 -4.25 -6.56 11.32
C GLY A 163 -5.64 -7.02 10.87
N ILE A 164 -6.10 -6.46 9.76
CA ILE A 164 -7.40 -6.83 9.18
C ILE A 164 -7.19 -7.98 8.18
N ALA A 165 -7.64 -9.18 8.55
CA ALA A 165 -7.55 -10.36 7.72
C ALA A 165 -8.74 -10.46 6.76
N THR A 166 -8.47 -10.57 5.45
CA THR A 166 -9.48 -10.81 4.41
C THR A 166 -9.14 -12.12 3.69
N ARG A 167 -10.07 -13.06 3.66
CA ARG A 167 -9.91 -14.28 2.85
C ARG A 167 -10.12 -13.94 1.39
N TYR A 168 -9.24 -14.44 0.54
CA TYR A 168 -9.39 -14.32 -0.90
C TYR A 168 -10.33 -15.39 -1.42
N GLU A 169 -11.42 -14.96 -2.04
CA GLU A 169 -12.36 -15.86 -2.73
C GLU A 169 -12.08 -15.77 -4.23
N SER A 170 -11.80 -16.93 -4.85
CA SER A 170 -11.65 -16.99 -6.31
C SER A 170 -12.98 -16.64 -6.98
N ALA A 171 -12.94 -15.72 -7.95
CA ALA A 171 -14.08 -15.51 -8.83
C ALA A 171 -14.26 -16.78 -9.68
N GLN A 172 -15.32 -17.55 -9.39
CA GLN A 172 -15.74 -18.71 -10.20
C GLN A 172 -16.35 -18.23 -11.51
#